data_8b79ab449a36b9c9f9094454a56668f8
#
_entry.id   8b79ab449a36b9c9f9094454a56668f8
#
_cell.length_a   1.000
_cell.length_b   1.000
_cell.length_c   1.000
_cell.angle_alpha   90.00
_cell.angle_beta   90.00
_cell.angle_gamma   90.00
#
_symmetry.space_group_name_H-M   'P 1'
#
loop_
_entity.id
_entity.type
_entity.pdbx_description
1 polymer ?
#
loop_
_entity_poly.entity_id
_entity_poly.type
_entity_poly.pdbx_seq_one_letter_code
_entity_poly.pdbx_strand_id
1 'polypeptide(L)' 'MLKKIIKNAIQCKHCGEIIESTSAHDFKTCKCGKVFVDGGHEYLRRGYTNSAEDDFIDLSETIEVEN' A
#
# COMPACT_ATOMS: atom_id res chain seq x y z
N MET A 1 9.20 -20.86 -5.07
CA MET A 1 9.63 -19.53 -4.63
C MET A 1 8.46 -18.76 -4.06
N LEU A 2 8.67 -18.13 -2.93
CA LEU A 2 7.65 -17.34 -2.25
C LEU A 2 8.04 -15.87 -2.31
N LYS A 3 7.05 -15.00 -2.39
CA LYS A 3 7.27 -13.56 -2.24
C LYS A 3 6.93 -13.14 -0.83
N LYS A 4 7.78 -12.31 -0.26
CA LYS A 4 7.57 -11.73 1.06
C LYS A 4 7.44 -10.22 0.92
N ILE A 5 6.39 -9.67 1.52
CA ILE A 5 6.18 -8.23 1.53
C ILE A 5 7.00 -7.64 2.66
N ILE A 6 7.94 -6.76 2.35
CA ILE A 6 8.75 -6.08 3.35
C ILE A 6 8.27 -4.65 3.60
N LYS A 7 7.49 -4.11 2.67
CA LYS A 7 6.91 -2.78 2.82
C LYS A 7 5.60 -2.71 2.05
N ASN A 8 4.53 -2.26 2.70
CA ASN A 8 3.22 -2.08 2.09
C ASN A 8 2.83 -0.62 2.26
N ALA A 9 3.20 0.21 1.28
CA ALA A 9 3.03 1.65 1.36
C ALA A 9 2.64 2.24 0.00
N ILE A 10 1.92 3.35 0.05
CA ILE A 10 1.58 4.13 -1.13
C ILE A 10 1.66 5.62 -0.79
N GLN A 11 1.81 6.45 -1.81
CA GLN A 11 1.75 7.90 -1.66
C GLN A 11 0.57 8.42 -2.46
N CYS A 12 -0.32 9.14 -1.78
CA CYS A 12 -1.45 9.78 -2.44
C CYS A 12 -0.96 10.89 -3.36
N LYS A 13 -1.40 10.89 -4.61
CA LYS A 13 -1.04 11.94 -5.57
C LYS A 13 -1.80 13.24 -5.34
N HIS A 14 -2.90 13.19 -4.62
CA HIS A 14 -3.74 14.36 -4.38
C HIS A 14 -3.31 15.18 -3.18
N CYS A 15 -3.00 14.52 -2.07
CA CYS A 15 -2.57 15.23 -0.86
C CYS A 15 -1.09 15.04 -0.52
N GLY A 16 -0.40 14.13 -1.21
CA GLY A 16 1.02 13.89 -1.01
C GLY A 16 1.38 13.06 0.19
N GLU A 17 0.41 12.63 0.98
CA GLU A 17 0.68 11.84 2.18
C GLU A 17 1.15 10.43 1.83
N ILE A 18 2.18 9.96 2.54
CA ILE A 18 2.63 8.58 2.46
C ILE A 18 1.98 7.80 3.59
N ILE A 19 1.31 6.71 3.25
CA ILE A 19 0.66 5.85 4.23
C ILE A 19 1.23 4.44 4.09
N GLU A 20 1.38 3.76 5.23
CA GLU A 20 1.95 2.42 5.28
C GLU A 20 1.10 1.52 6.18
N SER A 21 0.81 0.32 5.68
CA SER A 21 0.13 -0.72 6.46
C SER A 21 1.18 -1.68 7.02
N THR A 22 1.20 -1.84 8.34
CA THR A 22 2.25 -2.62 9.02
C THR A 22 1.77 -3.95 9.57
N SER A 23 0.47 -4.20 9.55
CA SER A 23 -0.09 -5.49 9.98
C SER A 23 -1.30 -5.86 9.12
N ALA A 24 -1.72 -7.13 9.18
CA ALA A 24 -2.80 -7.64 8.33
C ALA A 24 -4.12 -6.88 8.48
N HIS A 25 -4.33 -6.26 9.64
CA HIS A 25 -5.57 -5.52 9.92
C HIS A 25 -5.34 -4.02 10.03
N ASP A 26 -4.18 -3.54 9.57
CA ASP A 26 -3.82 -2.14 9.66
C ASP A 26 -4.32 -1.38 8.43
N PHE A 27 -5.54 -0.88 8.51
CA PHE A 27 -6.16 -0.10 7.46
C PHE A 27 -5.79 1.37 7.63
N LYS A 28 -5.11 1.94 6.64
CA LYS A 28 -4.69 3.34 6.67
C LYS A 28 -5.26 4.08 5.47
N THR A 29 -5.85 5.24 5.74
CA THR A 29 -6.38 6.13 4.70
C THR A 29 -5.56 7.42 4.71
N CYS A 30 -5.31 8.00 3.54
CA CYS A 30 -4.62 9.30 3.48
C CYS A 30 -5.55 10.40 4.01
N LYS A 31 -4.97 11.55 4.34
CA LYS A 31 -5.74 12.64 4.96
C LYS A 31 -6.85 13.20 4.06
N CYS A 32 -6.73 13.09 2.74
CA CYS A 32 -7.80 13.51 1.84
C CYS A 32 -8.85 12.41 1.59
N GLY A 33 -8.59 11.19 2.05
CA GLY A 33 -9.53 10.07 1.97
C GLY A 33 -9.67 9.41 0.61
N LYS A 34 -8.87 9.78 -0.38
CA LYS A 34 -9.02 9.27 -1.74
C LYS A 34 -8.36 7.93 -1.99
N VAL A 35 -7.39 7.57 -1.17
CA VAL A 35 -6.69 6.28 -1.28
C VAL A 35 -6.52 5.65 0.09
N PHE A 36 -6.37 4.33 0.11
CA PHE A 36 -6.09 3.62 1.35
C PHE A 36 -5.15 2.44 1.08
N VAL A 37 -4.55 1.94 2.14
CA VAL A 37 -3.70 0.76 2.09
C VAL A 37 -4.07 -0.15 3.26
N ASP A 38 -3.99 -1.46 3.04
CA ASP A 38 -4.38 -2.47 4.02
C ASP A 38 -3.60 -3.76 3.75
N GLY A 39 -3.63 -4.69 4.68
CA GLY A 39 -3.05 -6.01 4.54
C GLY A 39 -1.66 -6.18 5.12
N GLY A 40 -0.99 -5.11 5.49
CA GLY A 40 0.33 -5.16 6.11
C GLY A 40 1.33 -5.97 5.30
N HIS A 41 1.99 -6.92 5.95
CA HIS A 41 2.96 -7.79 5.31
C HIS A 41 2.36 -9.12 4.83
N GLU A 42 1.03 -9.27 4.94
CA GLU A 42 0.34 -10.48 4.51
C GLU A 42 -0.12 -10.41 3.06
N TYR A 43 -0.67 -9.25 2.68
CA TYR A 43 -1.11 -9.04 1.31
C TYR A 43 -1.14 -7.54 0.99
N LEU A 44 -1.00 -7.22 -0.28
CA LEU A 44 -1.04 -5.83 -0.74
C LEU A 44 -2.46 -5.48 -1.16
N ARG A 45 -3.19 -4.82 -0.27
CA ARG A 45 -4.54 -4.33 -0.57
C ARG A 45 -4.54 -2.82 -0.54
N ARG A 46 -5.06 -2.23 -1.58
CA ARG A 46 -5.14 -0.78 -1.70
C ARG A 46 -6.38 -0.37 -2.47
N GLY A 47 -6.89 0.80 -2.15
CA GLY A 47 -8.06 1.34 -2.82
C GLY A 47 -7.78 2.73 -3.35
N TYR A 48 -8.57 3.11 -4.35
CA TYR A 48 -8.40 4.39 -5.00
C TYR A 48 -9.78 4.88 -5.47
N THR A 49 -9.84 6.17 -5.86
CA THR A 49 -11.10 6.80 -6.28
C THR A 49 -11.30 6.72 -7.79
N ASN A 50 -10.30 7.09 -8.58
CA ASN A 50 -10.38 7.10 -10.03
C ASN A 50 -9.63 5.92 -10.66
N SER A 51 -8.32 5.90 -10.49
CA SER A 51 -7.50 4.79 -10.98
C SER A 51 -6.22 4.71 -10.15
N ALA A 52 -5.59 3.53 -10.17
CA ALA A 52 -4.33 3.32 -9.46
C ALA A 52 -3.24 4.26 -10.00
N GLU A 53 -3.23 4.51 -11.29
CA GLU A 53 -2.21 5.36 -11.92
C GLU A 53 -2.41 6.83 -11.58
N ASP A 54 -3.65 7.29 -11.48
CA ASP A 54 -3.96 8.69 -11.25
C ASP A 54 -3.93 9.08 -9.77
N ASP A 55 -4.22 8.13 -8.88
CA ASP A 55 -4.47 8.44 -7.48
C ASP A 55 -3.30 8.20 -6.55
N PHE A 56 -2.42 7.24 -6.85
CA PHE A 56 -1.30 6.98 -5.94
C PHE A 56 -0.06 6.48 -6.66
N ILE A 57 1.08 6.57 -5.95
CA ILE A 57 2.35 5.99 -6.35
C ILE A 57 2.59 4.80 -5.43
N ASP A 58 2.87 3.64 -6.01
CA ASP A 58 3.13 2.42 -5.25
C ASP A 58 4.56 2.46 -4.70
N LEU A 59 4.68 2.50 -3.39
CA LEU A 59 5.96 2.50 -2.69
C LEU A 59 6.26 1.15 -2.02
N SER A 60 5.41 0.15 -2.29
CA SER A 60 5.56 -1.17 -1.68
C SER A 60 6.80 -1.89 -2.19
N GLU A 61 7.39 -2.73 -1.34
CA GLU A 61 8.57 -3.51 -1.67
C GLU A 61 8.33 -4.97 -1.31
N THR A 62 8.73 -5.85 -2.20
CA THR A 62 8.67 -7.29 -1.98
C THR A 62 10.01 -7.91 -2.33
N ILE A 63 10.31 -9.05 -1.72
CA ILE A 63 11.51 -9.84 -2.03
C ILE A 63 11.08 -11.27 -2.33
N GLU A 64 11.88 -11.97 -3.12
CA GLU A 64 11.67 -13.40 -3.34
C GLU A 64 12.45 -14.16 -2.29
N VAL A 65 11.81 -15.19 -1.71
CA VAL A 65 12.39 -16.02 -0.70
C VAL A 65 12.42 -17.46 -1.22
N GLU A 66 13.57 -18.10 -1.17
CA GLU A 66 13.67 -19.50 -1.52
C GLU A 66 13.42 -20.36 -0.28
N ASN A 67 12.71 -21.47 -0.50
CA ASN A 67 12.48 -22.45 0.57
C ASN A 67 13.61 -23.48 0.61
#